data_bb9d9c57733f440af86864ead5013aec
#
_entry.id   bb9d9c57733f440af86864ead5013aec
#
_cell.length_a   1.000
_cell.length_b   1.000
_cell.length_c   1.000
_cell.angle_alpha   90.00
_cell.angle_beta   90.00
_cell.angle_gamma   90.00
#
_symmetry.space_group_name_H-M   'P 1'
#
loop_
_entity.id
_entity.type
_entity.pdbx_description
1 polymer ?
#
loop_
_entity_poly.entity_id
_entity_poly.type
_entity_poly.pdbx_seq_one_letter_code
_entity_poly.pdbx_strand_id
1 'polypeptide(L)'
;EIAGSDWSSDVCSSDLPTLCIIRVGENPSDISYERGATKRCETLGVACEKILLPGDVSQEELLATIDKVNKDDHIHGVLLFRPLPKHLDQAVIENALAAEKDVDCMTDLSMSGVFTGKKIGFPPCTPQACMEILDHYGIDCTGKKAVVIGRSLVVGKPAAMMLVKKNATVTICHTRTVDM
;
A
#
# COMPACT_ATOMS: atom_id res chain seq x y z
N GLU A 1 3.84 -24.38 -1.29
CA GLU A 1 5.05 -23.97 -2.02
C GLU A 1 4.65 -22.86 -2.98
N ILE A 2 4.93 -21.60 -2.63
CA ILE A 2 4.87 -20.49 -3.59
C ILE A 2 5.98 -20.79 -4.58
N ALA A 3 5.62 -20.97 -5.84
CA ALA A 3 6.57 -21.20 -6.92
C ALA A 3 7.68 -20.16 -6.81
N GLY A 4 8.88 -20.60 -6.45
CA GLY A 4 10.04 -19.77 -6.35
C GLY A 4 10.36 -19.20 -7.72
N SER A 5 10.02 -17.93 -7.93
CA SER A 5 10.75 -17.12 -8.86
C SER A 5 12.17 -17.04 -8.30
N ASP A 6 13.10 -17.59 -9.02
CA ASP A 6 14.51 -17.66 -8.67
C ASP A 6 15.13 -16.25 -8.74
N TRP A 7 14.88 -15.46 -7.70
CA TRP A 7 15.40 -14.10 -7.53
C TRP A 7 16.82 -14.10 -6.97
N SER A 8 17.37 -15.29 -6.64
CA SER A 8 18.56 -15.37 -5.81
C SER A 8 19.88 -15.43 -6.56
N SER A 9 19.90 -15.51 -7.89
CA SER A 9 21.14 -15.80 -8.60
C SER A 9 21.89 -14.62 -9.23
N ASP A 10 21.27 -13.43 -9.38
CA ASP A 10 21.88 -12.31 -10.09
C ASP A 10 21.84 -10.94 -9.38
N VAL A 11 21.37 -10.85 -8.13
CA VAL A 11 21.33 -9.58 -7.40
C VAL A 11 22.64 -9.37 -6.65
N CYS A 12 23.46 -8.45 -7.13
CA CYS A 12 24.58 -7.90 -6.38
C CYS A 12 24.05 -7.34 -5.04
N SER A 13 24.81 -7.49 -3.95
CA SER A 13 24.35 -7.04 -2.60
C SER A 13 24.06 -5.53 -2.48
N SER A 14 24.38 -4.75 -3.53
CA SER A 14 24.02 -3.34 -3.69
C SER A 14 22.63 -3.10 -4.28
N ASP A 15 21.94 -4.14 -4.80
CA ASP A 15 20.70 -4.02 -5.56
C ASP A 15 19.51 -4.69 -4.85
N LEU A 16 19.55 -4.81 -3.54
CA LEU A 16 18.41 -5.32 -2.77
C LEU A 16 17.22 -4.36 -2.89
N PRO A 17 16.00 -4.88 -3.13
CA PRO A 17 14.82 -4.05 -3.07
C PRO A 17 14.74 -3.36 -1.71
N THR A 18 14.54 -2.05 -1.71
CA THR A 18 14.57 -1.22 -0.50
C THR A 18 13.21 -0.58 -0.27
N LEU A 19 12.64 -0.83 0.89
CA LEU A 19 11.44 -0.16 1.40
C LEU A 19 11.87 1.00 2.30
N CYS A 20 11.36 2.20 2.05
CA CYS A 20 11.50 3.34 2.95
C CYS A 20 10.21 3.51 3.77
N ILE A 21 10.31 3.48 5.08
CA ILE A 21 9.23 3.80 6.01
C ILE A 21 9.38 5.24 6.47
N ILE A 22 8.35 6.07 6.23
CA ILE A 22 8.28 7.44 6.73
C ILE A 22 7.26 7.49 7.87
N ARG A 23 7.70 7.88 9.06
CA ARG A 23 6.86 8.03 10.25
C ARG A 23 7.00 9.43 10.83
N VAL A 24 5.85 10.04 11.13
CA VAL A 24 5.76 11.37 11.76
C VAL A 24 5.27 11.19 13.19
N GLY A 25 6.08 11.62 14.15
CA GLY A 25 5.81 11.49 15.58
C GLY A 25 6.08 10.09 16.15
N GLU A 26 5.62 9.84 17.37
CA GLU A 26 5.93 8.65 18.15
C GLU A 26 4.67 7.90 18.63
N ASN A 27 3.69 7.75 17.75
CA ASN A 27 2.49 6.98 18.06
C ASN A 27 2.87 5.51 18.35
N PRO A 28 2.50 4.93 19.52
CA PRO A 28 2.84 3.56 19.87
C PRO A 28 2.36 2.51 18.85
N SER A 29 1.20 2.74 18.22
CA SER A 29 0.67 1.86 17.19
C SER A 29 1.58 1.83 15.95
N ASP A 30 2.06 3.00 15.52
CA ASP A 30 2.93 3.14 14.36
C ASP A 30 4.29 2.49 14.63
N ILE A 31 4.84 2.68 15.84
CA ILE A 31 6.09 2.03 16.26
C ILE A 31 5.95 0.51 16.27
N SER A 32 4.82 -0.01 16.75
CA SER A 32 4.55 -1.45 16.75
C SER A 32 4.45 -2.01 15.33
N TYR A 33 3.75 -1.29 14.44
CA TYR A 33 3.63 -1.65 13.03
C TYR A 33 4.98 -1.59 12.31
N GLU A 34 5.77 -0.54 12.55
CA GLU A 34 7.12 -0.38 12.01
C GLU A 34 8.01 -1.58 12.35
N ARG A 35 7.99 -2.05 13.60
CA ARG A 35 8.75 -3.25 14.02
C ARG A 35 8.32 -4.50 13.23
N GLY A 36 7.01 -4.69 13.06
CA GLY A 36 6.48 -5.81 12.29
C GLY A 36 6.89 -5.76 10.83
N ALA A 37 6.80 -4.58 10.20
CA ALA A 37 7.20 -4.36 8.82
C ALA A 37 8.70 -4.61 8.62
N THR A 38 9.55 -4.02 9.50
CA THR A 38 11.00 -4.23 9.46
C THR A 38 11.38 -5.70 9.56
N LYS A 39 10.81 -6.42 10.55
CA LYS A 39 11.07 -7.86 10.72
C LYS A 39 10.65 -8.66 9.49
N ARG A 40 9.55 -8.28 8.84
CA ARG A 40 9.10 -8.94 7.61
C ARG A 40 10.06 -8.67 6.46
N CYS A 41 10.53 -7.43 6.29
CA CYS A 41 11.55 -7.07 5.30
C CYS A 41 12.82 -7.91 5.50
N GLU A 42 13.34 -7.99 6.72
CA GLU A 42 14.51 -8.82 7.06
C GLU A 42 14.31 -10.29 6.66
N THR A 43 13.12 -10.85 6.94
CA THR A 43 12.80 -12.24 6.59
C THR A 43 12.78 -12.48 5.08
N LEU A 44 12.42 -11.47 4.30
CA LEU A 44 12.27 -11.55 2.84
C LEU A 44 13.51 -11.06 2.08
N GLY A 45 14.57 -10.62 2.76
CA GLY A 45 15.75 -10.05 2.10
C GLY A 45 15.50 -8.69 1.46
N VAL A 46 14.53 -7.91 1.98
CA VAL A 46 14.24 -6.53 1.56
C VAL A 46 14.95 -5.59 2.51
N ALA A 47 15.74 -4.65 2.00
CA ALA A 47 16.32 -3.60 2.83
C ALA A 47 15.21 -2.66 3.34
N CYS A 48 15.35 -2.20 4.57
CA CYS A 48 14.34 -1.32 5.18
C CYS A 48 15.03 -0.06 5.73
N GLU A 49 14.80 1.06 5.07
CA GLU A 49 15.22 2.38 5.54
C GLU A 49 14.10 3.06 6.31
N LYS A 50 14.48 3.94 7.25
CA LYS A 50 13.53 4.64 8.11
C LYS A 50 13.83 6.11 8.13
N ILE A 51 12.83 6.92 7.85
CA ILE A 51 12.84 8.36 8.02
C ILE A 51 11.86 8.70 9.15
N LEU A 52 12.40 9.08 10.29
CA LEU A 52 11.63 9.39 11.48
C LEU A 52 11.61 10.92 11.66
N LEU A 53 10.44 11.51 11.49
CA LEU A 53 10.24 12.94 11.60
C LEU A 53 9.54 13.29 12.93
N PRO A 54 9.84 14.45 13.52
CA PRO A 54 9.16 14.89 14.74
C PRO A 54 7.66 15.13 14.49
N GLY A 55 6.84 15.03 15.55
CA GLY A 55 5.39 15.16 15.42
C GLY A 55 4.92 16.59 15.04
N ASP A 56 5.77 17.57 15.16
CA ASP A 56 5.57 18.99 14.80
C ASP A 56 6.28 19.39 13.50
N VAL A 57 6.76 18.41 12.72
CA VAL A 57 7.37 18.66 11.40
C VAL A 57 6.50 19.55 10.53
N SER A 58 7.10 20.50 9.82
CA SER A 58 6.36 21.35 8.89
C SER A 58 5.95 20.59 7.63
N GLN A 59 4.89 21.07 6.97
CA GLN A 59 4.44 20.48 5.72
C GLN A 59 5.52 20.58 4.63
N GLU A 60 6.23 21.71 4.58
CA GLU A 60 7.32 21.94 3.62
C GLU A 60 8.46 20.94 3.82
N GLU A 61 8.83 20.66 5.07
CA GLU A 61 9.90 19.70 5.39
C GLU A 61 9.51 18.27 5.03
N LEU A 62 8.26 17.87 5.31
CA LEU A 62 7.77 16.56 4.93
C LEU A 62 7.68 16.41 3.40
N LEU A 63 7.19 17.43 2.68
CA LEU A 63 7.16 17.43 1.21
C LEU A 63 8.59 17.39 0.62
N ALA A 64 9.54 18.13 1.19
CA ALA A 64 10.94 18.06 0.77
C ALA A 64 11.56 16.68 1.02
N THR A 65 11.14 16.00 2.08
CA THR A 65 11.55 14.63 2.39
C THR A 65 10.99 13.65 1.35
N ILE A 66 9.72 13.76 1.00
CA ILE A 66 9.08 12.94 -0.04
C ILE A 66 9.73 13.19 -1.40
N ASP A 67 10.04 14.43 -1.74
CA ASP A 67 10.72 14.77 -3.00
C ASP A 67 12.11 14.12 -3.10
N LYS A 68 12.89 14.11 -2.00
CA LYS A 68 14.17 13.39 -1.94
C LYS A 68 13.99 11.89 -2.17
N VAL A 69 13.03 11.28 -1.48
CA VAL A 69 12.74 9.85 -1.61
C VAL A 69 12.25 9.49 -3.01
N ASN A 70 11.44 10.36 -3.64
CA ASN A 70 11.00 10.16 -5.03
C ASN A 70 12.18 10.11 -6.01
N LYS A 71 13.22 10.91 -5.77
CA LYS A 71 14.42 11.03 -6.63
C LYS A 71 15.52 10.01 -6.33
N ASP A 72 15.40 9.28 -5.24
CA ASP A 72 16.40 8.29 -4.82
C ASP A 72 16.14 6.94 -5.48
N ASP A 73 16.95 6.57 -6.47
CA ASP A 73 16.81 5.32 -7.20
C ASP A 73 17.09 4.06 -6.36
N HIS A 74 17.71 4.21 -5.17
CA HIS A 74 17.90 3.10 -4.24
C HIS A 74 16.63 2.76 -3.45
N ILE A 75 15.65 3.66 -3.39
CA ILE A 75 14.37 3.44 -2.73
C ILE A 75 13.34 2.98 -3.76
N HIS A 76 12.89 1.74 -3.62
CA HIS A 76 11.98 1.08 -4.55
C HIS A 76 10.51 1.18 -4.15
N GLY A 77 10.25 1.40 -2.86
CA GLY A 77 8.90 1.57 -2.33
C GLY A 77 8.89 2.42 -1.07
N VAL A 78 7.79 3.11 -0.84
CA VAL A 78 7.61 4.00 0.31
C VAL A 78 6.33 3.66 1.05
N LEU A 79 6.45 3.52 2.36
CA LEU A 79 5.34 3.35 3.28
C LEU A 79 5.27 4.55 4.22
N LEU A 80 4.36 5.47 3.94
CA LEU A 80 4.08 6.62 4.80
C LEU A 80 2.97 6.25 5.80
N PHE A 81 3.27 6.34 7.10
CA PHE A 81 2.28 6.01 8.13
C PHE A 81 1.22 7.10 8.28
N ARG A 82 -0.02 6.66 8.38
CA ARG A 82 -1.22 7.50 8.50
C ARG A 82 -2.09 7.04 9.67
N PRO A 83 -2.90 7.91 10.29
CA PRO A 83 -3.14 9.31 9.91
C PRO A 83 -1.99 10.24 10.27
N LEU A 84 -1.78 11.27 9.46
CA LEU A 84 -0.81 12.33 9.75
C LEU A 84 -1.32 13.28 10.84
N PRO A 85 -0.43 14.02 11.55
CA PRO A 85 -0.83 15.09 12.46
C PRO A 85 -1.77 16.11 11.80
N LYS A 86 -2.72 16.64 12.56
CA LYS A 86 -3.81 17.50 12.04
C LYS A 86 -3.39 18.81 11.39
N HIS A 87 -2.16 19.30 11.67
CA HIS A 87 -1.63 20.52 11.09
C HIS A 87 -1.09 20.32 9.66
N LEU A 88 -0.98 19.07 9.22
CA LEU A 88 -0.53 18.70 7.88
C LEU A 88 -1.73 18.45 6.95
N ASP A 89 -1.64 18.95 5.72
CA ASP A 89 -2.61 18.61 4.68
C ASP A 89 -2.29 17.23 4.09
N GLN A 90 -2.99 16.23 4.62
CA GLN A 90 -2.76 14.84 4.26
C GLN A 90 -2.96 14.59 2.76
N ALA A 91 -3.94 15.22 2.12
CA ALA A 91 -4.23 14.99 0.70
C ALA A 91 -3.10 15.50 -0.21
N VAL A 92 -2.52 16.66 0.13
CA VAL A 92 -1.37 17.21 -0.58
C VAL A 92 -0.14 16.30 -0.40
N ILE A 93 0.10 15.83 0.82
CA ILE A 93 1.24 14.99 1.16
C ILE A 93 1.13 13.61 0.47
N GLU A 94 -0.04 12.97 0.54
CA GLU A 94 -0.27 11.67 -0.09
C GLU A 94 0.01 11.74 -1.60
N ASN A 95 -0.47 12.77 -2.27
CA ASN A 95 -0.30 12.93 -3.72
C ASN A 95 1.06 13.49 -4.15
N ALA A 96 1.94 13.84 -3.22
CA ALA A 96 3.31 14.20 -3.52
C ALA A 96 4.23 12.99 -3.75
N LEU A 97 3.82 11.80 -3.29
CA LEU A 97 4.58 10.57 -3.51
C LEU A 97 4.42 10.09 -4.96
N ALA A 98 5.52 9.66 -5.56
CA ALA A 98 5.50 9.02 -6.89
C ALA A 98 4.73 7.69 -6.84
N ALA A 99 3.79 7.49 -7.78
CA ALA A 99 2.93 6.31 -7.79
C ALA A 99 3.69 4.99 -7.91
N GLU A 100 4.81 4.99 -8.62
CA GLU A 100 5.71 3.84 -8.77
C GLU A 100 6.42 3.42 -7.47
N LYS A 101 6.42 4.30 -6.47
CA LYS A 101 6.97 4.04 -5.12
C LYS A 101 5.87 3.90 -4.05
N ASP A 102 4.62 4.15 -4.40
CA ASP A 102 3.46 4.10 -3.51
C ASP A 102 2.99 2.66 -3.28
N VAL A 103 3.63 1.96 -2.36
CA VAL A 103 3.32 0.54 -2.09
C VAL A 103 2.03 0.32 -1.28
N ASP A 104 1.41 1.38 -0.76
CA ASP A 104 0.16 1.29 0.01
C ASP A 104 -1.05 1.90 -0.72
N CYS A 105 -0.86 2.30 -2.00
CA CYS A 105 -1.93 2.86 -2.83
C CYS A 105 -2.61 4.08 -2.18
N MET A 106 -1.83 4.99 -1.64
CA MET A 106 -2.36 6.18 -0.98
C MET A 106 -2.60 7.33 -1.96
N THR A 107 -1.90 7.36 -3.11
CA THR A 107 -2.04 8.41 -4.11
C THR A 107 -3.28 8.20 -4.97
N ASP A 108 -3.89 9.30 -5.42
CA ASP A 108 -5.02 9.24 -6.37
C ASP A 108 -4.62 8.53 -7.68
N LEU A 109 -3.35 8.67 -8.09
CA LEU A 109 -2.84 8.04 -9.30
C LEU A 109 -2.77 6.52 -9.15
N SER A 110 -2.23 5.99 -8.04
CA SER A 110 -2.26 4.55 -7.73
C SER A 110 -3.68 4.02 -7.66
N MET A 111 -4.58 4.76 -6.98
CA MET A 111 -6.00 4.39 -6.89
C MET A 111 -6.68 4.34 -8.25
N SER A 112 -6.33 5.25 -9.18
CA SER A 112 -6.82 5.21 -10.55
C SER A 112 -6.42 3.92 -11.28
N GLY A 113 -5.23 3.41 -10.99
CA GLY A 113 -4.76 2.11 -11.50
C GLY A 113 -5.65 0.96 -11.04
N VAL A 114 -6.01 0.93 -9.76
CA VAL A 114 -6.93 -0.08 -9.20
C VAL A 114 -8.30 0.01 -9.86
N PHE A 115 -8.86 1.22 -10.01
CA PHE A 115 -10.16 1.44 -10.61
C PHE A 115 -10.20 1.06 -12.10
N THR A 116 -9.17 1.44 -12.87
CA THR A 116 -9.10 1.20 -14.32
C THR A 116 -8.57 -0.18 -14.68
N GLY A 117 -8.00 -0.92 -13.71
CA GLY A 117 -7.32 -2.18 -13.95
C GLY A 117 -5.96 -2.05 -14.65
N LYS A 118 -5.45 -0.82 -14.83
CA LYS A 118 -4.14 -0.55 -15.42
C LYS A 118 -3.02 -0.77 -14.38
N LYS A 119 -1.82 -1.03 -14.88
CA LYS A 119 -0.61 -1.12 -14.03
C LYS A 119 -0.08 0.29 -13.75
N ILE A 120 -0.69 0.99 -12.81
CA ILE A 120 -0.30 2.31 -12.32
C ILE A 120 -0.17 2.19 -10.80
N GLY A 121 1.04 2.39 -10.28
CA GLY A 121 1.32 2.19 -8.87
C GLY A 121 1.05 0.75 -8.40
N PHE A 122 0.87 0.59 -7.11
CA PHE A 122 0.55 -0.69 -6.47
C PHE A 122 -0.89 -0.68 -5.93
N PRO A 123 -1.58 -1.83 -5.90
CA PRO A 123 -2.85 -1.93 -5.21
C PRO A 123 -2.66 -1.88 -3.69
N PRO A 124 -3.68 -1.50 -2.91
CA PRO A 124 -3.59 -1.54 -1.45
C PRO A 124 -3.32 -2.96 -0.96
N CYS A 125 -2.41 -3.10 0.00
CA CYS A 125 -1.92 -4.41 0.45
C CYS A 125 -3.03 -5.34 0.96
N THR A 126 -4.00 -4.84 1.74
CA THR A 126 -5.08 -5.67 2.29
C THR A 126 -6.04 -6.22 1.22
N PRO A 127 -6.57 -5.42 0.29
CA PRO A 127 -7.33 -5.94 -0.85
C PRO A 127 -6.54 -6.94 -1.70
N GLN A 128 -5.26 -6.65 -1.98
CA GLN A 128 -4.41 -7.56 -2.73
C GLN A 128 -4.26 -8.91 -2.00
N ALA A 129 -4.01 -8.89 -0.69
CA ALA A 129 -3.94 -10.11 0.11
C ALA A 129 -5.23 -10.93 0.06
N CYS A 130 -6.40 -10.27 0.04
CA CYS A 130 -7.67 -10.97 -0.16
C CYS A 130 -7.72 -11.69 -1.53
N MET A 131 -7.24 -11.05 -2.59
CA MET A 131 -7.20 -11.68 -3.92
C MET A 131 -6.24 -12.86 -3.96
N GLU A 132 -5.06 -12.72 -3.36
CA GLU A 132 -4.08 -13.80 -3.24
C GLU A 132 -4.62 -15.00 -2.46
N ILE A 133 -5.40 -14.76 -1.39
CA ILE A 133 -6.07 -15.83 -0.62
C ILE A 133 -7.09 -16.57 -1.51
N LEU A 134 -7.91 -15.84 -2.27
CA LEU A 134 -8.87 -16.46 -3.19
C LEU A 134 -8.16 -17.34 -4.22
N ASP A 135 -7.07 -16.85 -4.80
CA ASP A 135 -6.28 -17.58 -5.79
C ASP A 135 -5.60 -18.81 -5.17
N HIS A 136 -5.03 -18.66 -3.97
CA HIS A 136 -4.41 -19.78 -3.24
C HIS A 136 -5.37 -20.95 -3.00
N TYR A 137 -6.62 -20.64 -2.66
CA TYR A 137 -7.64 -21.67 -2.45
C TYR A 137 -8.39 -22.09 -3.74
N GLY A 138 -7.97 -21.60 -4.90
CA GLY A 138 -8.57 -21.93 -6.18
C GLY A 138 -10.03 -21.46 -6.32
N ILE A 139 -10.39 -20.37 -5.65
CA ILE A 139 -11.74 -19.81 -5.68
C ILE A 139 -11.89 -18.96 -6.94
N ASP A 140 -12.50 -19.53 -7.98
CA ASP A 140 -12.86 -18.78 -9.19
C ASP A 140 -14.01 -17.82 -8.91
N CYS A 141 -13.77 -16.52 -9.12
CA CYS A 141 -14.74 -15.45 -8.94
C CYS A 141 -15.61 -15.22 -10.17
N THR A 142 -15.30 -15.81 -11.31
CA THR A 142 -16.00 -15.60 -12.59
C THR A 142 -17.49 -15.93 -12.47
N GLY A 143 -18.35 -14.95 -12.74
CA GLY A 143 -19.81 -15.07 -12.66
C GLY A 143 -20.37 -15.20 -11.25
N LYS A 144 -19.52 -15.15 -10.20
CA LYS A 144 -19.99 -15.23 -8.81
C LYS A 144 -20.52 -13.88 -8.33
N LYS A 145 -21.47 -13.94 -7.40
CA LYS A 145 -21.95 -12.76 -6.67
C LYS A 145 -21.12 -12.59 -5.41
N ALA A 146 -20.47 -11.44 -5.28
CA ALA A 146 -19.67 -11.08 -4.13
C ALA A 146 -20.29 -9.88 -3.39
N VAL A 147 -20.28 -9.91 -2.07
CA VAL A 147 -20.72 -8.79 -1.23
C VAL A 147 -19.52 -8.27 -0.46
N VAL A 148 -19.24 -6.99 -0.60
CA VAL A 148 -18.20 -6.29 0.14
C VAL A 148 -18.85 -5.38 1.17
N ILE A 149 -18.64 -5.65 2.46
CA ILE A 149 -19.17 -4.85 3.57
C ILE A 149 -18.12 -3.83 3.97
N GLY A 150 -18.30 -2.60 3.51
CA GLY A 150 -17.38 -1.47 3.70
C GLY A 150 -17.10 -0.75 2.40
N ARG A 151 -16.80 0.56 2.50
CA ARG A 151 -16.55 1.42 1.32
C ARG A 151 -15.37 2.38 1.51
N SER A 152 -14.42 2.00 2.36
CA SER A 152 -13.19 2.77 2.53
C SER A 152 -12.35 2.76 1.25
N LEU A 153 -11.53 3.78 1.06
CA LEU A 153 -10.55 3.82 -0.04
C LEU A 153 -9.41 2.82 0.18
N VAL A 154 -9.16 2.46 1.44
CA VAL A 154 -8.05 1.57 1.80
C VAL A 154 -8.39 0.10 1.58
N VAL A 155 -9.65 -0.33 1.79
CA VAL A 155 -10.04 -1.74 1.70
C VAL A 155 -11.27 -1.97 0.82
N GLY A 156 -12.41 -1.39 1.18
CA GLY A 156 -13.70 -1.79 0.59
C GLY A 156 -13.83 -1.50 -0.91
N LYS A 157 -13.58 -0.26 -1.33
CA LYS A 157 -13.65 0.10 -2.74
C LYS A 157 -12.59 -0.62 -3.59
N PRO A 158 -11.30 -0.66 -3.19
CA PRO A 158 -10.31 -1.41 -3.92
C PRO A 158 -10.63 -2.90 -4.04
N ALA A 159 -11.03 -3.56 -2.95
CA ALA A 159 -11.42 -4.97 -2.99
C ALA A 159 -12.57 -5.22 -3.96
N ALA A 160 -13.58 -4.35 -3.98
CA ALA A 160 -14.68 -4.46 -4.93
C ALA A 160 -14.21 -4.35 -6.38
N MET A 161 -13.34 -3.38 -6.70
CA MET A 161 -12.80 -3.22 -8.06
C MET A 161 -11.91 -4.41 -8.46
N MET A 162 -11.13 -4.93 -7.55
CA MET A 162 -10.30 -6.12 -7.81
C MET A 162 -11.16 -7.38 -8.04
N LEU A 163 -12.27 -7.55 -7.31
CA LEU A 163 -13.24 -8.61 -7.57
C LEU A 163 -13.94 -8.45 -8.92
N VAL A 164 -14.30 -7.22 -9.32
CA VAL A 164 -14.83 -6.93 -10.67
C VAL A 164 -13.80 -7.32 -11.73
N LYS A 165 -12.52 -7.02 -11.53
CA LYS A 165 -11.43 -7.43 -12.43
C LYS A 165 -11.31 -8.96 -12.54
N LYS A 166 -11.70 -9.70 -11.48
CA LYS A 166 -11.81 -11.18 -11.48
C LYS A 166 -13.18 -11.69 -12.01
N ASN A 167 -13.91 -10.85 -12.73
CA ASN A 167 -15.22 -11.16 -13.35
C ASN A 167 -16.33 -11.48 -12.35
N ALA A 168 -16.26 -11.02 -11.11
CA ALA A 168 -17.36 -11.13 -10.15
C ALA A 168 -18.42 -10.04 -10.35
N THR A 169 -19.67 -10.34 -10.01
CA THR A 169 -20.72 -9.31 -9.80
C THR A 169 -20.64 -8.85 -8.35
N VAL A 170 -20.37 -7.56 -8.11
CA VAL A 170 -20.08 -7.06 -6.76
C VAL A 170 -21.17 -6.13 -6.25
N THR A 171 -21.63 -6.39 -5.04
CA THR A 171 -22.47 -5.47 -4.26
C THR A 171 -21.66 -4.88 -3.12
N ILE A 172 -21.65 -3.55 -2.99
CA ILE A 172 -20.98 -2.86 -1.87
C ILE A 172 -22.06 -2.43 -0.87
N CYS A 173 -21.96 -2.98 0.35
CA CYS A 173 -22.79 -2.61 1.49
C CYS A 173 -22.01 -1.72 2.47
N HIS A 174 -22.72 -0.88 3.19
CA HIS A 174 -22.13 0.06 4.15
C HIS A 174 -23.14 0.43 5.25
N THR A 175 -22.73 1.23 6.22
CA THR A 175 -23.54 1.61 7.39
C THR A 175 -24.88 2.27 7.09
N ARG A 176 -25.14 2.68 5.85
CA ARG A 176 -26.42 3.24 5.39
C ARG A 176 -27.16 2.31 4.42
N THR A 177 -26.70 1.06 4.27
CA THR A 177 -27.42 0.05 3.49
C THR A 177 -28.64 -0.39 4.30
N VAL A 178 -29.79 -0.39 3.66
CA VAL A 178 -31.06 -0.86 4.24
C VAL A 178 -31.20 -2.33 3.89
N ASP A 179 -31.68 -3.14 4.84
CA ASP A 179 -31.95 -4.57 4.67
C ASP A 179 -30.73 -5.37 4.14
N MET A 180 -29.63 -5.27 4.87
CA MET A 180 -28.35 -5.90 4.54
C MET A 180 -28.32 -7.40 4.91
#